data_ec8a2ffcecacbe5dbcc18d158ab73972
#
_entry.id   ec8a2ffcecacbe5dbcc18d158ab73972
#
_cell.length_a   1.000
_cell.length_b   1.000
_cell.length_c   1.000
_cell.angle_alpha   90.00
_cell.angle_beta   90.00
_cell.angle_gamma   90.00
#
_symmetry.space_group_name_H-M   'P 1'
#
loop_
_entity.id
_entity.type
_entity.pdbx_description
1 polymer ?
#
loop_
_entity_poly.entity_id
_entity_poly.type
_entity_poly.pdbx_seq_one_letter_code
_entity_poly.pdbx_strand_id
1 'polypeptide(L)'
;MDFEEPQFHYWDVFPKTVKVSLTGWSVTIPLSVRGVPTGQIEFESADSNIAWVDEDGRLNLGWQAGATVVMAYDSENRDSVRYIQVEVVDYGQGGGGGYDGYGYEYPT
;
A
#
# COMPACT_ATOMS: atom_id res chain seq x y z
N MET A 1 -23.33 16.07 29.36
CA MET A 1 -23.12 15.44 29.22
C MET A 1 -22.63 15.26 28.43
N ASP A 2 -22.23 15.06 28.34
CA ASP A 2 -21.76 14.81 27.54
C ASP A 2 -21.88 13.80 27.11
N PHE A 3 -22.14 13.56 26.50
CA PHE A 3 -22.29 12.49 26.13
C PHE A 3 -21.25 12.31 25.36
N GLU A 4 -20.98 11.26 25.18
CA GLU A 4 -20.02 11.00 24.51
C GLU A 4 -20.34 10.77 23.27
N GLU A 5 -19.93 11.29 22.38
CA GLU A 5 -20.14 10.94 21.22
C GLU A 5 -19.39 9.87 20.91
N PRO A 6 -19.71 9.00 20.07
CA PRO A 6 -18.93 7.91 19.62
C PRO A 6 -17.67 8.46 19.12
N GLN A 7 -16.63 7.83 19.47
CA GLN A 7 -15.42 8.31 19.05
C GLN A 7 -15.12 7.72 17.78
N PHE A 8 -15.16 8.45 16.72
CA PHE A 8 -14.78 7.91 15.49
C PHE A 8 -13.34 8.18 15.31
N HIS A 9 -12.56 7.20 15.23
CA HIS A 9 -11.13 7.35 14.96
C HIS A 9 -10.95 7.10 13.47
N TYR A 10 -11.46 8.05 12.70
CA TYR A 10 -11.37 7.90 11.25
C TYR A 10 -9.93 8.04 10.82
N TRP A 11 -9.49 7.14 10.03
CA TRP A 11 -8.15 7.19 9.45
C TRP A 11 -8.18 6.43 8.14
N ASP A 12 -7.20 6.67 7.33
CA ASP A 12 -7.09 5.96 6.07
C ASP A 12 -5.63 5.96 5.64
N VAL A 13 -5.33 5.19 4.62
CA VAL A 13 -3.97 5.09 4.10
C VAL A 13 -3.96 5.45 2.64
N PHE A 14 -2.84 5.93 2.16
CA PHE A 14 -2.68 6.34 0.78
C PHE A 14 -1.29 6.00 0.31
N PRO A 15 -1.13 5.57 -0.94
CA PRO A 15 -2.18 5.44 -1.94
C PRO A 15 -3.01 4.19 -1.70
N LYS A 16 -4.19 4.11 -2.33
CA LYS A 16 -5.04 2.95 -2.18
C LYS A 16 -4.70 1.87 -3.19
N THR A 17 -4.11 2.25 -4.27
CA THR A 17 -3.77 1.33 -5.35
C THR A 17 -2.41 1.69 -5.86
N VAL A 18 -1.55 0.71 -6.01
CA VAL A 18 -0.21 0.91 -6.52
C VAL A 18 0.01 -0.08 -7.65
N LYS A 19 0.44 0.42 -8.79
CA LYS A 19 0.71 -0.44 -9.90
C LYS A 19 2.02 0.01 -10.52
N VAL A 20 2.96 -0.86 -10.60
CA VAL A 20 4.28 -0.53 -11.15
C VAL A 20 4.66 -1.55 -12.19
N SER A 21 5.59 -1.19 -13.04
CA SER A 21 6.16 -2.12 -13.99
C SER A 21 7.22 -2.94 -13.33
N LEU A 22 7.36 -4.16 -13.77
CA LEU A 22 8.44 -5.02 -13.29
C LEU A 22 9.76 -4.45 -13.74
N THR A 23 10.62 -4.14 -12.80
CA THR A 23 11.90 -3.56 -13.12
C THR A 23 13.06 -4.47 -12.79
N GLY A 24 12.81 -5.44 -11.93
CA GLY A 24 13.88 -6.31 -11.49
C GLY A 24 14.58 -5.82 -10.25
N TRP A 25 14.30 -4.61 -9.83
CA TRP A 25 14.84 -4.12 -8.58
C TRP A 25 13.73 -3.42 -7.82
N SER A 26 14.02 -3.07 -6.60
CA SER A 26 13.01 -2.53 -5.73
C SER A 26 12.69 -1.09 -6.04
N VAL A 27 11.42 -0.80 -6.11
CA VAL A 27 10.92 0.55 -6.21
C VAL A 27 10.28 0.84 -4.86
N THR A 28 10.47 2.03 -4.35
CA THR A 28 9.98 2.38 -3.02
C THR A 28 8.93 3.48 -3.11
N ILE A 29 7.79 3.25 -2.50
CA ILE A 29 6.69 4.19 -2.52
C ILE A 29 6.30 4.52 -1.10
N PRO A 30 6.35 5.78 -0.72
CA PRO A 30 5.97 6.14 0.64
C PRO A 30 4.48 5.99 0.85
N LEU A 31 4.11 5.43 1.96
CA LEU A 31 2.73 5.31 2.34
C LEU A 31 2.42 6.36 3.39
N SER A 32 1.25 6.91 3.34
CA SER A 32 0.89 7.87 4.36
C SER A 32 -0.40 7.47 5.05
N VAL A 33 -0.48 7.81 6.30
CA VAL A 33 -1.65 7.57 7.11
C VAL A 33 -2.23 8.93 7.42
N ARG A 34 -3.52 9.09 7.20
CA ARG A 34 -4.19 10.32 7.50
C ARG A 34 -5.29 10.05 8.46
N GLY A 35 -5.63 11.04 9.25
CA GLY A 35 -6.71 10.91 10.22
C GLY A 35 -6.18 10.60 11.60
N VAL A 36 -7.02 10.04 12.42
CA VAL A 36 -6.72 9.89 13.82
C VAL A 36 -7.01 8.47 14.27
N PRO A 37 -6.11 7.54 14.00
CA PRO A 37 -6.33 6.19 14.50
C PRO A 37 -6.16 6.13 16.01
N THR A 38 -6.54 5.04 16.60
CA THR A 38 -6.41 4.88 18.04
C THR A 38 -4.97 4.62 18.42
N GLY A 39 -4.30 3.80 17.67
CA GLY A 39 -2.92 3.46 17.96
C GLY A 39 -2.05 3.70 16.78
N GLN A 40 -0.94 2.99 16.73
CA GLN A 40 -0.04 3.12 15.64
C GLN A 40 -0.50 2.24 14.51
N ILE A 41 -0.34 2.66 13.30
CA ILE A 41 -0.76 1.85 12.16
C ILE A 41 0.37 0.92 11.77
N GLU A 42 0.03 -0.33 11.61
CA GLU A 42 0.99 -1.34 11.21
C GLU A 42 0.59 -1.90 9.87
N PHE A 43 1.55 -2.35 9.11
CA PHE A 43 1.31 -2.82 7.76
C PHE A 43 1.75 -4.27 7.62
N GLU A 44 0.99 -5.01 6.85
CA GLU A 44 1.34 -6.39 6.60
C GLU A 44 0.98 -6.76 5.17
N SER A 45 1.89 -7.32 4.44
CA SER A 45 1.63 -7.74 3.08
C SER A 45 1.12 -9.16 3.05
N ALA A 46 0.15 -9.42 2.22
CA ALA A 46 -0.34 -10.77 2.04
C ALA A 46 0.67 -11.63 1.29
N ASP A 47 1.55 -11.02 0.52
CA ASP A 47 2.59 -11.76 -0.18
C ASP A 47 3.84 -10.91 -0.25
N SER A 48 4.74 -11.14 0.68
CA SER A 48 5.95 -10.33 0.77
C SER A 48 6.92 -10.57 -0.37
N ASN A 49 6.68 -11.57 -1.18
CA ASN A 49 7.51 -11.75 -2.36
C ASN A 49 7.13 -10.75 -3.45
N ILE A 50 5.93 -10.21 -3.41
CA ILE A 50 5.49 -9.24 -4.39
C ILE A 50 5.75 -7.83 -3.84
N ALA A 51 5.48 -7.62 -2.57
CA ALA A 51 5.61 -6.30 -1.98
C ALA A 51 5.73 -6.43 -0.47
N TRP A 52 6.47 -5.53 0.14
CA TRP A 52 6.55 -5.52 1.60
C TRP A 52 6.72 -4.08 2.08
N VAL A 53 6.37 -3.83 3.30
CA VAL A 53 6.44 -2.49 3.86
C VAL A 53 7.52 -2.49 4.94
N ASP A 54 8.44 -1.52 4.85
CA ASP A 54 9.53 -1.47 5.79
C ASP A 54 9.15 -0.69 7.03
N GLU A 55 10.08 -0.62 7.97
CA GLU A 55 9.78 0.01 9.22
C GLU A 55 9.52 1.47 9.08
N ASP A 56 9.90 2.10 8.01
CA ASP A 56 9.65 3.51 7.80
C ASP A 56 8.34 3.77 7.10
N GLY A 57 7.55 2.73 6.88
CA GLY A 57 6.26 2.89 6.25
C GLY A 57 6.35 3.06 4.76
N ARG A 58 7.37 2.48 4.14
CA ARG A 58 7.53 2.56 2.70
C ARG A 58 7.28 1.21 2.07
N LEU A 59 6.54 1.22 1.00
CA LEU A 59 6.20 0.02 0.27
C LEU A 59 7.29 -0.27 -0.74
N ASN A 60 7.80 -1.48 -0.72
CA ASN A 60 8.87 -1.90 -1.61
C ASN A 60 8.34 -2.99 -2.52
N LEU A 61 8.54 -2.82 -3.82
CA LEU A 61 8.02 -3.77 -4.80
C LEU A 61 8.77 -3.56 -6.11
N GLY A 62 8.49 -4.37 -7.11
CA GLY A 62 9.06 -4.19 -8.45
C GLY A 62 9.97 -5.28 -8.92
N TRP A 63 10.32 -6.20 -8.03
CA TRP A 63 11.27 -7.25 -8.41
C TRP A 63 10.59 -8.53 -8.86
N GLN A 64 9.29 -8.63 -8.63
CA GLN A 64 8.56 -9.84 -9.01
C GLN A 64 7.17 -9.46 -9.44
N ALA A 65 6.73 -9.96 -10.56
CA ALA A 65 5.40 -9.66 -11.07
C ALA A 65 4.34 -10.38 -10.26
N GLY A 66 3.20 -9.79 -10.14
CA GLY A 66 2.07 -10.38 -9.46
C GLY A 66 1.25 -9.32 -8.76
N ALA A 67 0.25 -9.75 -8.05
CA ALA A 67 -0.64 -8.85 -7.35
C ALA A 67 -0.79 -9.31 -5.92
N THR A 68 -0.92 -8.38 -5.02
CA THR A 68 -1.16 -8.68 -3.63
C THR A 68 -1.90 -7.54 -2.97
N VAL A 69 -2.14 -7.67 -1.71
CA VAL A 69 -2.80 -6.67 -0.91
C VAL A 69 -1.94 -6.39 0.29
N VAL A 70 -1.79 -5.14 0.63
CA VAL A 70 -1.13 -4.76 1.87
C VAL A 70 -2.22 -4.30 2.82
N MET A 71 -2.23 -4.87 4.01
CA MET A 71 -3.19 -4.50 5.02
C MET A 71 -2.56 -3.50 5.96
N ALA A 72 -3.31 -2.48 6.29
CA ALA A 72 -2.89 -1.52 7.30
C ALA A 72 -3.89 -1.62 8.42
N TYR A 73 -3.44 -1.75 9.65
CA TYR A 73 -4.36 -1.90 10.75
C TYR A 73 -3.89 -1.14 11.97
N ASP A 74 -4.86 -0.77 12.77
CA ASP A 74 -4.60 0.00 13.97
C ASP A 74 -4.16 -0.97 15.05
N SER A 75 -2.99 -0.74 15.62
CA SER A 75 -2.45 -1.67 16.61
C SER A 75 -3.30 -1.75 17.86
N GLU A 76 -4.09 -0.73 18.11
CA GLU A 76 -4.95 -0.74 19.29
C GLU A 76 -6.38 -1.07 18.96
N ASN A 77 -6.71 -1.29 17.72
CA ASN A 77 -8.04 -1.70 17.33
C ASN A 77 -7.88 -2.52 16.06
N ARG A 78 -7.53 -3.77 16.23
CA ARG A 78 -7.12 -4.59 15.11
C ARG A 78 -8.23 -4.92 14.13
N ASP A 79 -9.46 -4.60 14.47
CA ASP A 79 -10.55 -4.77 13.53
C ASP A 79 -10.61 -3.60 12.56
N SER A 80 -9.90 -2.53 12.84
CA SER A 80 -9.89 -1.37 11.98
C SER A 80 -8.80 -1.56 10.96
N VAL A 81 -9.15 -1.95 9.75
CA VAL A 81 -8.21 -2.38 8.73
C VAL A 81 -8.47 -1.62 7.45
N ARG A 82 -7.41 -1.27 6.74
CA ARG A 82 -7.53 -0.66 5.42
C ARG A 82 -6.66 -1.45 4.48
N TYR A 83 -6.95 -1.39 3.21
CA TYR A 83 -6.26 -2.22 2.24
C TYR A 83 -5.67 -1.39 1.13
N ILE A 84 -4.50 -1.79 0.67
CA ILE A 84 -3.83 -1.19 -0.47
C ILE A 84 -3.68 -2.29 -1.52
N GLN A 85 -4.20 -2.05 -2.70
CA GLN A 85 -4.09 -3.01 -3.78
C GLN A 85 -2.78 -2.78 -4.50
N VAL A 86 -2.02 -3.81 -4.69
CA VAL A 86 -0.67 -3.70 -5.24
C VAL A 86 -0.53 -4.64 -6.42
N GLU A 87 0.04 -4.12 -7.48
CA GLU A 87 0.28 -4.95 -8.65
C GLU A 87 1.61 -4.60 -9.28
N VAL A 88 2.39 -5.60 -9.64
CA VAL A 88 3.62 -5.42 -10.41
C VAL A 88 3.36 -6.12 -11.73
N VAL A 89 3.42 -5.37 -12.80
CA VAL A 89 3.03 -5.87 -14.13
C VAL A 89 4.27 -6.08 -14.99
N ASP A 90 4.33 -7.23 -15.59
CA ASP A 90 5.43 -7.52 -16.52
C ASP A 90 4.95 -7.17 -17.91
N TYR A 91 5.32 -6.01 -18.38
CA TYR A 91 4.95 -5.60 -19.70
C TYR A 91 5.95 -6.07 -20.73
N GLY A 92 6.98 -6.68 -20.25
CA GLY A 92 8.06 -6.84 -20.95
C GLY A 92 8.17 -7.39 -22.15
N GLN A 93 7.77 -8.41 -22.38
CA GLN A 93 8.04 -8.96 -23.40
C GLN A 93 7.64 -8.31 -24.46
N GLY A 94 6.92 -7.95 -24.71
CA GLY A 94 6.48 -7.42 -25.71
C GLY A 94 6.82 -6.36 -26.08
N GLY A 95 7.14 -5.99 -25.75
CA GLY A 95 7.40 -5.13 -26.05
C GLY A 95 7.14 -4.09 -26.28
N GLY A 96 7.03 -3.99 -26.39
CA GLY A 96 6.92 -3.16 -26.60
C GLY A 96 6.80 -2.05 -26.23
N GLY A 97 6.60 -1.86 -26.10
CA GLY A 97 6.30 -0.89 -25.78
C GLY A 97 6.56 0.03 -25.24
N GLY A 98 6.59 0.13 -25.02
CA GLY A 98 6.77 0.93 -24.44
C GLY A 98 6.53 1.84 -23.82
N TYR A 99 6.23 2.06 -23.42
CA TYR A 99 6.04 2.87 -22.80
C TYR A 99 5.65 3.02 -21.92
N ASP A 100 5.43 3.30 -21.47
CA ASP A 100 4.95 3.65 -20.66
C ASP A 100 5.07 3.53 -19.61
N GLY A 101 5.27 3.30 -19.20
CA GLY A 101 5.30 3.04 -18.21
C GLY A 101 5.52 3.64 -17.12
N TYR A 102 5.29 3.84 -16.57
CA TYR A 102 5.45 4.35 -15.67
C TYR A 102 5.27 4.09 -14.73
N GLY A 103 5.55 4.08 -14.23
CA GLY A 103 5.70 4.04 -13.06
C GLY A 103 4.61 3.57 -12.30
N TYR A 104 4.05 4.22 -11.42
CA TYR A 104 3.02 3.74 -10.61
C TYR A 104 1.94 4.76 -10.62
N GLU A 105 0.76 4.37 -10.19
CA GLU A 105 -0.28 5.22 -10.15
C GLU A 105 -0.76 5.43 -8.79
N TYR A 106 -1.11 6.63 -8.38
CA TYR A 106 -1.68 6.91 -7.11
C TYR A 106 -3.08 7.38 -7.34
N PRO A 107 -4.02 6.95 -6.55
CA PRO A 107 -5.33 7.49 -6.67
C PRO A 107 -5.30 8.91 -6.19
N THR A 108 -5.93 9.74 -6.82
CA THR A 108 -5.93 11.10 -6.40
C THR A 108 -7.28 11.53 -5.84
#